data_ce1d7d6e02cb46203218694a4a9e713a
#
_entry.id   ce1d7d6e02cb46203218694a4a9e713a
#
_cell.length_a   1.000
_cell.length_b   1.000
_cell.length_c   1.000
_cell.angle_alpha   90.00
_cell.angle_beta   90.00
_cell.angle_gamma   90.00
#
_symmetry.space_group_name_H-M   'P 1'
#
loop_
_entity.id
_entity.type
_entity.pdbx_description
1 polymer ?
#
loop_
_entity_poly.entity_id
_entity_poly.type
_entity_poly.pdbx_seq_one_letter_code
_entity_poly.pdbx_strand_id
1 'polypeptide(L)'
;NEAAAKMLDCNGTGQSVMEMSHRSKAYEPIIAECEALVRELLAVPENYKVLFLQGGASTQFAMIPMNLKKNGKAAYINTGVWSKKAIAEAKKYLTVDVLATSEDKTFSYIPKVEPIVGDYDYLHYTMNNTIMGTKWAYIPEAKRPDGSEIPLVTDASSCILSEPLDISKFGVVYAGAQKNLAPAGVTLVIIREDLIPETMPVENTPTMLQYKIHADAGSMYNT
;
A
#
# COMPACT_ATOMS: atom_id res chain seq x y z
N ASN A 1 7.34 0.02 -27.56
CA ASN A 1 7.50 -0.98 -28.60
C ASN A 1 7.69 -2.41 -28.06
N GLU A 2 8.41 -2.60 -26.93
CA GLU A 2 8.58 -3.92 -26.30
C GLU A 2 7.24 -4.50 -25.81
N ALA A 3 6.42 -3.73 -25.12
CA ALA A 3 5.11 -4.15 -24.66
C ALA A 3 4.21 -4.61 -25.84
N ALA A 4 4.25 -3.89 -26.96
CA ALA A 4 3.49 -4.25 -28.15
C ALA A 4 3.96 -5.57 -28.76
N ALA A 5 5.25 -5.86 -28.79
CA ALA A 5 5.79 -7.13 -29.25
C ALA A 5 5.38 -8.30 -28.35
N LYS A 6 5.48 -8.13 -27.03
CA LYS A 6 5.07 -9.14 -26.03
C LYS A 6 3.56 -9.39 -25.98
N MET A 7 2.75 -8.48 -26.53
CA MET A 7 1.30 -8.67 -26.69
C MET A 7 0.93 -9.62 -27.84
N LEU A 8 1.83 -9.87 -28.77
CA LEU A 8 1.62 -10.84 -29.87
C LEU A 8 2.27 -12.19 -29.57
N ASP A 9 3.51 -12.15 -29.09
CA ASP A 9 4.27 -13.34 -28.73
C ASP A 9 5.28 -12.98 -27.63
N CYS A 10 5.02 -13.42 -26.43
CA CYS A 10 5.92 -13.18 -25.32
C CYS A 10 7.05 -14.22 -25.30
N ASN A 11 8.28 -13.76 -25.64
CA ASN A 11 9.50 -14.55 -25.58
C ASN A 11 9.48 -15.86 -26.40
N GLY A 12 8.77 -15.89 -27.56
CA GLY A 12 8.67 -17.06 -28.43
C GLY A 12 7.78 -18.18 -27.89
N THR A 13 6.89 -17.89 -26.97
CA THR A 13 5.96 -18.87 -26.39
C THR A 13 4.74 -19.16 -27.27
N GLY A 14 4.51 -18.36 -28.31
CA GLY A 14 3.30 -18.40 -29.12
C GLY A 14 2.05 -17.83 -28.42
N GLN A 15 2.25 -17.16 -27.26
CA GLN A 15 1.18 -16.57 -26.47
C GLN A 15 1.50 -15.12 -26.10
N SER A 16 0.48 -14.29 -26.02
CA SER A 16 0.57 -12.98 -25.38
C SER A 16 0.88 -13.13 -23.88
N VAL A 17 1.61 -12.18 -23.32
CA VAL A 17 1.78 -12.10 -21.84
C VAL A 17 0.42 -12.06 -21.11
N MET A 18 -0.62 -11.49 -21.74
CA MET A 18 -1.97 -11.40 -21.19
C MET A 18 -2.75 -12.72 -21.20
N GLU A 19 -2.31 -13.70 -22.01
CA GLU A 19 -2.94 -15.02 -22.12
C GLU A 19 -2.26 -16.08 -21.24
N MET A 20 -1.10 -15.74 -20.68
CA MET A 20 -0.33 -16.66 -19.86
C MET A 20 -1.03 -16.92 -18.52
N SER A 21 -1.03 -18.17 -18.08
CA SER A 21 -1.34 -18.48 -16.70
C SER A 21 -0.24 -17.90 -15.80
N HIS A 22 -0.62 -17.19 -14.73
CA HIS A 22 0.31 -16.69 -13.72
C HIS A 22 1.10 -17.82 -13.00
N ARG A 23 0.68 -19.07 -13.15
CA ARG A 23 1.35 -20.29 -12.63
C ARG A 23 2.20 -20.99 -13.67
N SER A 24 2.36 -20.42 -14.86
CA SER A 24 3.19 -21.03 -15.90
C SER A 24 4.66 -20.73 -15.69
N LYS A 25 5.52 -21.69 -16.09
CA LYS A 25 6.98 -21.48 -16.08
C LYS A 25 7.44 -20.30 -16.94
N ALA A 26 6.64 -19.91 -17.93
CA ALA A 26 6.92 -18.76 -18.77
C ALA A 26 6.64 -17.43 -18.06
N TYR A 27 5.72 -17.41 -17.08
CA TYR A 27 5.35 -16.22 -16.32
C TYR A 27 6.24 -16.02 -15.08
N GLU A 28 6.75 -17.08 -14.46
CA GLU A 28 7.59 -17.00 -13.24
C GLU A 28 8.74 -15.98 -13.36
N PRO A 29 9.55 -15.96 -14.43
CA PRO A 29 10.61 -14.96 -14.55
C PRO A 29 10.07 -13.52 -14.72
N ILE A 30 8.89 -13.32 -15.29
CA ILE A 30 8.29 -12.00 -15.48
C ILE A 30 7.92 -11.38 -14.13
N ILE A 31 7.26 -12.13 -13.25
CA ILE A 31 6.89 -11.62 -11.93
C ILE A 31 8.11 -11.45 -11.03
N ALA A 32 9.09 -12.34 -11.13
CA ALA A 32 10.34 -12.25 -10.38
C ALA A 32 11.16 -11.00 -10.78
N GLU A 33 11.27 -10.71 -12.08
CA GLU A 33 11.91 -9.48 -12.58
C GLU A 33 11.15 -8.24 -12.11
N CYS A 34 9.81 -8.26 -12.13
CA CYS A 34 8.98 -7.16 -11.67
C CYS A 34 9.21 -6.85 -10.19
N GLU A 35 9.26 -7.88 -9.33
CA GLU A 35 9.58 -7.70 -7.90
C GLU A 35 11.01 -7.18 -7.71
N ALA A 36 11.99 -7.74 -8.43
CA ALA A 36 13.38 -7.29 -8.35
C ALA A 36 13.53 -5.81 -8.71
N LEU A 37 12.87 -5.36 -9.77
CA LEU A 37 12.87 -3.96 -10.19
C LEU A 37 12.20 -3.04 -9.16
N VAL A 38 11.10 -3.45 -8.56
CA VAL A 38 10.45 -2.69 -7.46
C VAL A 38 11.42 -2.55 -6.28
N ARG A 39 12.09 -3.64 -5.89
CA ARG A 39 13.07 -3.63 -4.79
C ARG A 39 14.26 -2.73 -5.09
N GLU A 40 14.79 -2.79 -6.30
CA GLU A 40 15.91 -1.95 -6.75
C GLU A 40 15.53 -0.46 -6.77
N LEU A 41 14.46 -0.10 -7.48
CA LEU A 41 14.06 1.29 -7.70
C LEU A 41 13.62 2.02 -6.43
N LEU A 42 13.05 1.29 -5.48
CA LEU A 42 12.58 1.84 -4.20
C LEU A 42 13.51 1.52 -3.03
N ALA A 43 14.67 0.89 -3.29
CA ALA A 43 15.60 0.44 -2.26
C ALA A 43 14.88 -0.29 -1.10
N VAL A 44 13.97 -1.23 -1.45
CA VAL A 44 13.14 -1.94 -0.46
C VAL A 44 14.01 -2.82 0.43
N PRO A 45 14.00 -2.63 1.77
CA PRO A 45 14.79 -3.46 2.67
C PRO A 45 14.37 -4.94 2.64
N GLU A 46 15.29 -5.85 3.02
CA GLU A 46 15.06 -7.30 2.97
C GLU A 46 13.89 -7.76 3.86
N ASN A 47 13.68 -7.08 4.99
CA ASN A 47 12.60 -7.36 5.94
C ASN A 47 11.23 -6.82 5.53
N TYR A 48 11.03 -6.58 4.23
CA TYR A 48 9.75 -6.20 3.64
C TYR A 48 9.30 -7.22 2.60
N LYS A 49 8.00 -7.48 2.56
CA LYS A 49 7.35 -8.18 1.45
C LYS A 49 6.88 -7.19 0.40
N VAL A 50 7.08 -7.54 -0.86
CA VAL A 50 6.52 -6.84 -2.02
C VAL A 50 5.41 -7.72 -2.56
N LEU A 51 4.18 -7.20 -2.56
CA LEU A 51 2.99 -7.95 -2.94
C LEU A 51 2.30 -7.29 -4.13
N PHE A 52 1.84 -8.12 -5.06
CA PHE A 52 1.02 -7.71 -6.21
C PHE A 52 -0.39 -8.24 -5.99
N LEU A 53 -1.31 -7.35 -5.63
CA LEU A 53 -2.66 -7.70 -5.19
C LEU A 53 -3.71 -7.18 -6.15
N GLN A 54 -4.93 -7.67 -5.97
CA GLN A 54 -6.14 -7.23 -6.66
C GLN A 54 -6.89 -6.15 -5.87
N GLY A 55 -7.94 -5.57 -6.45
CA GLY A 55 -8.92 -4.75 -5.75
C GLY A 55 -8.59 -3.27 -5.65
N GLY A 56 -7.45 -2.82 -6.16
CA GLY A 56 -7.04 -1.43 -6.14
C GLY A 56 -6.74 -0.90 -4.71
N ALA A 57 -6.38 0.38 -4.63
CA ALA A 57 -6.14 1.05 -3.35
C ALA A 57 -7.37 1.01 -2.41
N SER A 58 -8.57 0.94 -2.97
CA SER A 58 -9.81 0.89 -2.16
C SER A 58 -9.91 -0.39 -1.32
N THR A 59 -9.42 -1.53 -1.81
CA THR A 59 -9.35 -2.76 -1.02
C THR A 59 -8.35 -2.63 0.13
N GLN A 60 -7.28 -1.86 -0.04
CA GLN A 60 -6.30 -1.60 1.02
C GLN A 60 -6.90 -0.79 2.18
N PHE A 61 -7.91 0.05 1.93
CA PHE A 61 -8.61 0.75 3.00
C PHE A 61 -9.27 -0.20 4.02
N ALA A 62 -9.68 -1.40 3.57
CA ALA A 62 -10.20 -2.46 4.42
C ALA A 62 -9.09 -3.40 4.93
N MET A 63 -8.17 -3.83 4.06
CA MET A 63 -7.11 -4.78 4.44
C MET A 63 -6.22 -4.24 5.55
N ILE A 64 -5.84 -2.96 5.50
CA ILE A 64 -4.96 -2.34 6.49
C ILE A 64 -5.55 -2.46 7.91
N PRO A 65 -6.76 -1.96 8.22
CA PRO A 65 -7.32 -2.10 9.56
C PRO A 65 -7.59 -3.56 9.96
N MET A 66 -7.94 -4.43 9.01
CA MET A 66 -8.18 -5.85 9.30
C MET A 66 -6.89 -6.59 9.70
N ASN A 67 -5.74 -6.25 9.10
CA ASN A 67 -4.47 -6.95 9.34
C ASN A 67 -3.63 -6.29 10.44
N LEU A 68 -3.68 -4.96 10.60
CA LEU A 68 -2.80 -4.22 11.50
C LEU A 68 -3.41 -3.91 12.87
N LYS A 69 -4.67 -4.26 13.10
CA LYS A 69 -5.36 -4.04 14.38
C LYS A 69 -4.63 -4.78 15.52
N LYS A 70 -4.29 -4.03 16.59
CA LYS A 70 -3.72 -4.56 17.84
C LYS A 70 -4.54 -4.06 19.03
N ASN A 71 -4.50 -2.75 19.31
CA ASN A 71 -5.27 -2.10 20.38
C ASN A 71 -6.65 -1.63 19.91
N GLY A 72 -6.90 -1.69 18.58
CA GLY A 72 -8.16 -1.29 17.98
C GLY A 72 -8.29 0.22 17.79
N LYS A 73 -7.17 0.96 17.71
CA LYS A 73 -7.15 2.41 17.54
C LYS A 73 -6.09 2.83 16.53
N ALA A 74 -6.46 3.62 15.52
CA ALA A 74 -5.53 4.13 14.53
C ALA A 74 -5.65 5.64 14.34
N ALA A 75 -4.54 6.26 13.96
CA ALA A 75 -4.45 7.67 13.63
C ALA A 75 -4.52 7.89 12.12
N TYR A 76 -5.22 8.93 11.70
CA TYR A 76 -5.36 9.32 10.30
C TYR A 76 -5.16 10.81 10.12
N ILE A 77 -4.63 11.19 8.94
CA ILE A 77 -4.57 12.59 8.50
C ILE A 77 -5.47 12.74 7.28
N ASN A 78 -6.42 13.68 7.37
CA ASN A 78 -7.44 13.89 6.33
C ASN A 78 -7.03 15.04 5.41
N THR A 79 -6.56 14.73 4.21
CA THR A 79 -6.09 15.70 3.22
C THR A 79 -6.83 15.64 1.89
N GLY A 80 -7.94 14.89 1.82
CA GLY A 80 -8.71 14.84 0.58
C GLY A 80 -9.71 13.70 0.49
N VAL A 81 -10.20 13.46 -0.71
CA VAL A 81 -11.25 12.46 -0.99
C VAL A 81 -10.81 11.05 -0.61
N TRP A 82 -9.56 10.68 -0.92
CA TRP A 82 -9.08 9.32 -0.68
C TRP A 82 -8.82 9.05 0.79
N SER A 83 -8.25 10.00 1.53
CA SER A 83 -8.14 9.89 2.99
C SER A 83 -9.50 9.81 3.67
N LYS A 84 -10.51 10.57 3.23
CA LYS A 84 -11.89 10.43 3.74
C LYS A 84 -12.46 9.04 3.54
N LYS A 85 -12.24 8.43 2.36
CA LYS A 85 -12.68 7.06 2.09
C LYS A 85 -11.94 6.03 2.96
N ALA A 86 -10.63 6.17 3.10
CA ALA A 86 -9.83 5.30 3.97
C ALA A 86 -10.29 5.39 5.44
N ILE A 87 -10.54 6.60 5.95
CA ILE A 87 -11.10 6.84 7.29
C ILE A 87 -12.47 6.17 7.46
N ALA A 88 -13.37 6.36 6.48
CA ALA A 88 -14.71 5.79 6.54
C ALA A 88 -14.69 4.26 6.57
N GLU A 89 -13.77 3.64 5.82
CA GLU A 89 -13.62 2.19 5.81
C GLU A 89 -13.00 1.69 7.11
N ALA A 90 -11.93 2.32 7.60
CA ALA A 90 -11.25 1.92 8.84
C ALA A 90 -12.17 1.97 10.07
N LYS A 91 -13.09 2.94 10.14
CA LYS A 91 -14.07 3.07 11.22
C LYS A 91 -15.01 1.87 11.38
N LYS A 92 -15.09 0.98 10.39
CA LYS A 92 -15.86 -0.26 10.49
C LYS A 92 -15.16 -1.32 11.36
N TYR A 93 -13.84 -1.22 11.55
CA TYR A 93 -13.01 -2.23 12.19
C TYR A 93 -12.35 -1.78 13.49
N LEU A 94 -12.11 -0.46 13.64
CA LEU A 94 -11.41 0.11 14.78
C LEU A 94 -11.81 1.58 15.03
N THR A 95 -11.37 2.12 16.16
CA THR A 95 -11.54 3.54 16.48
C THR A 95 -10.54 4.36 15.67
N VAL A 96 -11.00 5.41 15.02
CA VAL A 96 -10.17 6.30 14.21
C VAL A 96 -10.13 7.69 14.79
N ASP A 97 -8.93 8.17 15.15
CA ASP A 97 -8.66 9.56 15.46
C ASP A 97 -8.15 10.28 14.22
N VAL A 98 -8.80 11.35 13.82
CA VAL A 98 -8.31 12.24 12.76
C VAL A 98 -7.51 13.35 13.42
N LEU A 99 -6.18 13.25 13.36
CA LEU A 99 -5.26 14.12 14.11
C LEU A 99 -5.01 15.47 13.42
N ALA A 100 -5.16 15.52 12.10
CA ALA A 100 -5.08 16.75 11.33
C ALA A 100 -5.94 16.65 10.08
N THR A 101 -6.43 17.80 9.62
CA THR A 101 -7.23 17.92 8.41
C THR A 101 -6.99 19.25 7.73
N SER A 102 -7.11 19.30 6.42
CA SER A 102 -7.13 20.53 5.62
C SER A 102 -8.51 20.79 4.98
N GLU A 103 -9.57 20.19 5.56
CA GLU A 103 -10.95 20.32 5.07
C GLU A 103 -11.48 21.75 5.20
N ASP A 104 -10.98 22.53 6.15
CA ASP A 104 -11.31 23.94 6.37
C ASP A 104 -11.09 24.84 5.13
N LYS A 105 -10.11 24.48 4.27
CA LYS A 105 -9.83 25.15 3.00
C LYS A 105 -9.99 24.20 1.81
N THR A 106 -10.96 23.32 1.87
CA THR A 106 -11.30 22.39 0.78
C THR A 106 -10.08 21.58 0.32
N PHE A 107 -9.21 21.18 1.28
CA PHE A 107 -8.00 20.39 1.04
C PHE A 107 -6.96 21.04 0.11
N SER A 108 -6.91 22.37 0.06
CA SER A 108 -5.97 23.11 -0.81
C SER A 108 -4.55 23.21 -0.25
N TYR A 109 -4.27 22.60 0.90
CA TYR A 109 -2.94 22.59 1.52
C TYR A 109 -2.68 21.29 2.28
N ILE A 110 -1.41 21.03 2.60
CA ILE A 110 -1.02 19.97 3.52
C ILE A 110 -0.88 20.58 4.93
N PRO A 111 -1.59 20.06 5.93
CA PRO A 111 -1.49 20.59 7.29
C PRO A 111 -0.09 20.35 7.84
N LYS A 112 0.45 21.34 8.56
CA LYS A 112 1.65 21.11 9.37
C LYS A 112 1.28 20.21 10.54
N VAL A 113 1.95 19.09 10.68
CA VAL A 113 1.73 18.13 11.75
C VAL A 113 2.97 18.08 12.61
N GLU A 114 2.81 18.41 13.88
CA GLU A 114 3.88 18.21 14.88
C GLU A 114 4.04 16.69 15.13
N PRO A 115 5.20 16.25 15.67
CA PRO A 115 5.39 14.83 15.98
C PRO A 115 4.25 14.25 16.79
N ILE A 116 3.62 13.20 16.24
CA ILE A 116 2.46 12.56 16.86
C ILE A 116 2.93 11.64 17.97
N VAL A 117 2.33 11.80 19.16
CA VAL A 117 2.55 10.89 20.30
C VAL A 117 1.20 10.30 20.70
N GLY A 118 1.10 8.98 20.73
CA GLY A 118 -0.14 8.30 21.11
C GLY A 118 -0.02 6.79 21.04
N ASP A 119 -1.01 6.07 21.54
CA ASP A 119 -1.08 4.61 21.46
C ASP A 119 -1.98 4.21 20.29
N TYR A 120 -1.37 4.16 19.10
CA TYR A 120 -2.04 3.82 17.86
C TYR A 120 -1.43 2.57 17.24
N ASP A 121 -2.26 1.76 16.59
CA ASP A 121 -1.84 0.59 15.83
C ASP A 121 -1.02 1.00 14.61
N TYR A 122 -1.41 2.12 13.97
CA TYR A 122 -0.70 2.76 12.85
C TYR A 122 -1.15 4.22 12.66
N LEU A 123 -0.36 4.99 11.90
CA LEU A 123 -0.73 6.29 11.35
C LEU A 123 -0.89 6.18 9.83
N HIS A 124 -2.06 6.54 9.32
CA HIS A 124 -2.34 6.55 7.88
C HIS A 124 -2.44 7.96 7.31
N TYR A 125 -1.83 8.17 6.13
CA TYR A 125 -2.00 9.38 5.35
C TYR A 125 -1.93 9.11 3.83
N THR A 126 -2.47 10.01 3.03
CA THR A 126 -2.40 9.96 1.56
C THR A 126 -1.26 10.87 1.09
N MET A 127 -0.20 10.30 0.56
CA MET A 127 1.05 11.01 0.23
C MET A 127 0.85 12.07 -0.86
N ASN A 128 0.03 11.76 -1.86
CA ASN A 128 -0.32 12.71 -2.94
C ASN A 128 -1.83 12.69 -3.19
N ASN A 129 -2.46 13.85 -3.02
CA ASN A 129 -3.90 14.03 -3.19
C ASN A 129 -4.20 14.44 -4.63
N THR A 130 -4.35 13.48 -5.51
CA THR A 130 -4.49 13.66 -6.97
C THR A 130 -5.58 14.67 -7.35
N ILE A 131 -6.76 14.59 -6.70
CA ILE A 131 -7.91 15.45 -7.01
C ILE A 131 -7.67 16.89 -6.53
N MET A 132 -7.01 17.04 -5.38
CA MET A 132 -6.81 18.35 -4.75
C MET A 132 -5.51 19.02 -5.20
N GLY A 133 -4.63 18.28 -5.87
CA GLY A 133 -3.33 18.80 -6.35
C GLY A 133 -2.34 19.10 -5.22
N THR A 134 -2.46 18.44 -4.09
CA THR A 134 -1.55 18.61 -2.93
C THR A 134 -0.73 17.37 -2.68
N LYS A 135 0.55 17.55 -2.31
CA LYS A 135 1.50 16.48 -2.01
C LYS A 135 2.28 16.81 -0.75
N TRP A 136 2.55 15.79 0.05
CA TRP A 136 3.42 15.91 1.21
C TRP A 136 4.87 16.13 0.77
N ALA A 137 5.51 17.14 1.37
CA ALA A 137 6.93 17.44 1.18
C ALA A 137 7.81 16.79 2.26
N TYR A 138 7.22 16.12 3.24
CA TYR A 138 7.91 15.47 4.34
C TYR A 138 7.13 14.23 4.80
N ILE A 139 7.81 13.34 5.51
CA ILE A 139 7.20 12.17 6.14
C ILE A 139 6.83 12.56 7.58
N PRO A 140 5.57 12.43 8.02
CA PRO A 140 5.18 12.73 9.40
C PRO A 140 5.85 11.77 10.39
N GLU A 141 6.20 12.28 11.57
CA GLU A 141 6.75 11.47 12.65
C GLU A 141 5.67 11.03 13.62
N ALA A 142 5.71 9.75 14.03
CA ALA A 142 4.76 9.20 14.99
C ALA A 142 5.45 8.19 15.93
N LYS A 143 5.24 8.36 17.24
CA LYS A 143 5.81 7.48 18.29
C LYS A 143 4.80 7.19 19.39
N ARG A 144 4.95 6.05 20.05
CA ARG A 144 4.20 5.78 21.27
C ARG A 144 4.79 6.56 22.45
N PRO A 145 4.05 6.67 23.57
CA PRO A 145 4.55 7.34 24.77
C PRO A 145 5.84 6.73 25.35
N ASP A 146 6.10 5.45 25.08
CA ASP A 146 7.33 4.75 25.47
C ASP A 146 8.51 4.98 24.50
N GLY A 147 8.29 5.79 23.45
CA GLY A 147 9.28 6.09 22.42
C GLY A 147 9.34 5.08 21.27
N SER A 148 8.61 3.96 21.34
CA SER A 148 8.54 3.01 20.24
C SER A 148 7.80 3.58 19.02
N GLU A 149 8.14 3.05 17.85
CA GLU A 149 7.58 3.53 16.57
C GLU A 149 6.09 3.17 16.41
N ILE A 150 5.29 4.11 15.90
CA ILE A 150 3.98 3.84 15.33
C ILE A 150 4.18 3.58 13.83
N PRO A 151 3.80 2.42 13.29
CA PRO A 151 3.95 2.12 11.87
C PRO A 151 3.26 3.17 11.00
N LEU A 152 3.98 3.76 10.04
CA LEU A 152 3.39 4.66 9.05
C LEU A 152 2.80 3.85 7.90
N VAL A 153 1.60 4.21 7.49
CA VAL A 153 0.88 3.63 6.36
C VAL A 153 0.56 4.73 5.36
N THR A 154 0.92 4.54 4.09
CA THR A 154 0.66 5.58 3.09
C THR A 154 0.07 5.05 1.79
N ASP A 155 -0.91 5.81 1.26
CA ASP A 155 -1.37 5.70 -0.12
C ASP A 155 -0.44 6.53 -1.02
N ALA A 156 0.37 5.84 -1.82
CA ALA A 156 1.29 6.43 -2.78
C ALA A 156 0.83 6.27 -4.24
N SER A 157 -0.43 5.90 -4.49
CA SER A 157 -0.94 5.52 -5.82
C SER A 157 -0.61 6.52 -6.93
N SER A 158 -0.63 7.80 -6.65
CA SER A 158 -0.40 8.84 -7.67
C SER A 158 1.00 9.44 -7.68
N CYS A 159 1.92 8.94 -6.84
CA CYS A 159 3.29 9.46 -6.78
C CYS A 159 4.38 8.40 -6.64
N ILE A 160 4.03 7.12 -6.51
CA ILE A 160 5.03 6.05 -6.43
C ILE A 160 5.96 6.10 -7.64
N LEU A 161 7.27 5.90 -7.44
CA LEU A 161 8.30 5.97 -8.47
C LEU A 161 8.45 7.36 -9.16
N SER A 162 7.78 8.40 -8.70
CA SER A 162 7.98 9.76 -9.25
C SER A 162 9.22 10.45 -8.68
N GLU A 163 9.66 10.01 -7.50
CA GLU A 163 10.84 10.50 -6.80
C GLU A 163 11.34 9.41 -5.83
N PRO A 164 12.59 9.49 -5.34
CA PRO A 164 13.09 8.59 -4.31
C PRO A 164 12.21 8.61 -3.06
N LEU A 165 11.90 7.43 -2.54
CA LEU A 165 11.10 7.23 -1.33
C LEU A 165 11.84 6.29 -0.39
N ASP A 166 12.16 6.75 0.81
CA ASP A 166 12.77 5.90 1.84
C ASP A 166 11.72 4.95 2.46
N ILE A 167 11.63 3.75 1.89
CA ILE A 167 10.69 2.71 2.33
C ILE A 167 10.90 2.33 3.80
N SER A 168 12.11 2.43 4.32
CA SER A 168 12.42 2.07 5.72
C SER A 168 11.65 2.88 6.76
N LYS A 169 11.11 4.04 6.38
CA LYS A 169 10.28 4.90 7.24
C LYS A 169 8.84 4.43 7.37
N PHE A 170 8.42 3.43 6.61
CA PHE A 170 7.03 3.00 6.53
C PHE A 170 6.84 1.58 7.06
N GLY A 171 5.71 1.35 7.69
CA GLY A 171 5.23 -0.01 7.93
C GLY A 171 4.57 -0.59 6.66
N VAL A 172 3.78 0.25 5.96
CA VAL A 172 3.10 -0.14 4.72
C VAL A 172 3.10 1.03 3.72
N VAL A 173 3.52 0.75 2.50
CA VAL A 173 3.30 1.61 1.33
C VAL A 173 2.44 0.85 0.34
N TYR A 174 1.34 1.44 -0.11
CA TYR A 174 0.52 0.82 -1.15
C TYR A 174 0.22 1.78 -2.30
N ALA A 175 0.00 1.22 -3.48
CA ALA A 175 -0.27 1.98 -4.69
C ALA A 175 -1.15 1.20 -5.67
N GLY A 176 -2.33 1.74 -6.01
CA GLY A 176 -3.06 1.27 -7.18
C GLY A 176 -2.30 1.64 -8.45
N ALA A 177 -2.05 0.66 -9.32
CA ALA A 177 -1.13 0.83 -10.44
C ALA A 177 -1.57 1.87 -11.49
N GLN A 178 -2.88 2.03 -11.70
CA GLN A 178 -3.48 2.78 -12.81
C GLN A 178 -3.15 4.28 -12.87
N LYS A 179 -2.48 4.83 -11.86
CA LYS A 179 -2.10 6.25 -11.85
C LYS A 179 -0.66 6.46 -12.32
N ASN A 180 0.31 6.06 -11.53
CA ASN A 180 1.73 6.39 -11.80
C ASN A 180 2.62 5.17 -12.04
N LEU A 181 2.12 3.95 -11.90
CA LEU A 181 2.94 2.73 -11.97
C LEU A 181 2.76 1.97 -13.28
N ALA A 182 1.50 1.60 -13.62
CA ALA A 182 1.20 0.65 -14.70
C ALA A 182 -0.27 0.77 -15.14
N PRO A 183 -0.74 -0.03 -16.12
CA PRO A 183 -2.15 -0.19 -16.41
C PRO A 183 -2.96 -0.64 -15.19
N ALA A 184 -4.28 -0.44 -15.23
CA ALA A 184 -5.20 -0.87 -14.17
C ALA A 184 -5.18 -2.39 -13.98
N GLY A 185 -5.41 -2.86 -12.74
CA GLY A 185 -5.58 -4.27 -12.41
C GLY A 185 -4.72 -4.75 -11.23
N VAL A 186 -3.62 -4.07 -10.96
CA VAL A 186 -2.69 -4.42 -9.87
C VAL A 186 -2.66 -3.35 -8.80
N THR A 187 -2.52 -3.78 -7.56
CA THR A 187 -2.17 -2.95 -6.41
C THR A 187 -0.84 -3.42 -5.86
N LEU A 188 0.16 -2.58 -5.92
CA LEU A 188 1.44 -2.81 -5.25
C LEU A 188 1.27 -2.56 -3.76
N VAL A 189 1.74 -3.49 -2.93
CA VAL A 189 1.83 -3.32 -1.47
C VAL A 189 3.24 -3.70 -1.03
N ILE A 190 3.91 -2.79 -0.34
CA ILE A 190 5.19 -3.03 0.30
C ILE A 190 4.93 -2.97 1.80
N ILE A 191 5.10 -4.08 2.48
CA ILE A 191 4.76 -4.23 3.90
C ILE A 191 5.92 -4.82 4.68
N ARG A 192 6.23 -4.24 5.84
CA ARG A 192 7.24 -4.77 6.77
C ARG A 192 6.75 -6.09 7.37
N GLU A 193 7.62 -7.10 7.39
CA GLU A 193 7.25 -8.47 7.77
C GLU A 193 6.66 -8.60 9.16
N ASP A 194 7.13 -7.82 10.14
CA ASP A 194 6.62 -7.81 11.51
C ASP A 194 5.18 -7.31 11.66
N LEU A 195 4.64 -6.71 10.60
CA LEU A 195 3.25 -6.22 10.54
C LEU A 195 2.30 -7.23 9.88
N ILE A 196 2.80 -8.34 9.36
CA ILE A 196 1.99 -9.41 8.80
C ILE A 196 1.58 -10.34 9.94
N PRO A 197 0.29 -10.39 10.33
CA PRO A 197 -0.12 -11.18 11.48
C PRO A 197 -0.13 -12.67 11.16
N GLU A 198 0.38 -13.50 12.08
CA GLU A 198 0.26 -14.97 12.00
C GLU A 198 -1.20 -15.43 12.18
N THR A 199 -1.94 -14.73 13.02
CA THR A 199 -3.37 -14.94 13.23
C THR A 199 -4.12 -13.64 13.02
N MET A 200 -5.19 -13.69 12.24
CA MET A 200 -5.93 -12.47 11.90
C MET A 200 -6.54 -11.81 13.14
N PRO A 201 -6.25 -10.52 13.36
CA PRO A 201 -6.76 -9.79 14.53
C PRO A 201 -8.25 -9.43 14.40
N VAL A 202 -8.80 -9.42 13.19
CA VAL A 202 -10.23 -9.25 12.96
C VAL A 202 -10.83 -10.61 12.59
N GLU A 203 -11.75 -11.08 13.43
CA GLU A 203 -12.45 -12.34 13.22
C GLU A 203 -13.20 -12.37 11.88
N ASN A 204 -13.23 -13.55 11.25
CA ASN A 204 -13.89 -13.77 9.96
C ASN A 204 -13.34 -12.89 8.80
N THR A 205 -12.10 -12.40 8.89
CA THR A 205 -11.46 -11.73 7.76
C THR A 205 -11.38 -12.67 6.56
N PRO A 206 -11.96 -12.30 5.40
CA PRO A 206 -11.90 -13.14 4.21
C PRO A 206 -10.46 -13.46 3.82
N THR A 207 -10.22 -14.70 3.38
CA THR A 207 -8.87 -15.17 3.00
C THR A 207 -8.15 -14.23 2.04
N MET A 208 -8.86 -13.72 1.04
CA MET A 208 -8.31 -12.77 0.04
C MET A 208 -7.92 -11.40 0.62
N LEU A 209 -8.31 -11.09 1.85
CA LEU A 209 -7.98 -9.84 2.52
C LEU A 209 -6.89 -10.00 3.60
N GLN A 210 -6.24 -11.18 3.66
CA GLN A 210 -5.17 -11.50 4.60
C GLN A 210 -3.82 -11.32 3.92
N TYR A 211 -2.98 -10.40 4.40
CA TYR A 211 -1.63 -10.21 3.84
C TYR A 211 -0.76 -11.46 3.91
N LYS A 212 -0.90 -12.24 5.00
CA LYS A 212 -0.13 -13.48 5.18
C LYS A 212 -0.33 -14.49 4.03
N ILE A 213 -1.56 -14.72 3.61
CA ILE A 213 -1.89 -15.64 2.52
C ILE A 213 -1.18 -15.24 1.21
N HIS A 214 -1.17 -13.95 0.93
CA HIS A 214 -0.49 -13.42 -0.26
C HIS A 214 1.03 -13.46 -0.13
N ALA A 215 1.56 -13.16 1.05
CA ALA A 215 3.00 -13.20 1.33
C ALA A 215 3.55 -14.63 1.22
N ASP A 216 2.87 -15.60 1.85
CA ASP A 216 3.26 -17.01 1.83
C ASP A 216 3.21 -17.62 0.41
N ALA A 217 2.30 -17.12 -0.43
CA ALA A 217 2.14 -17.55 -1.81
C ALA A 217 2.95 -16.71 -2.83
N GLY A 218 3.78 -15.75 -2.40
CA GLY A 218 4.52 -14.88 -3.32
C GLY A 218 3.61 -14.15 -4.30
N SER A 219 2.47 -13.65 -3.84
CA SER A 219 1.41 -13.01 -4.63
C SER A 219 0.68 -13.92 -5.63
N MET A 220 0.95 -15.23 -5.61
CA MET A 220 0.42 -16.20 -6.58
C MET A 220 -0.78 -16.98 -6.05
N TYR A 221 -1.38 -16.55 -4.93
CA TYR A 221 -2.49 -17.28 -4.31
C TYR A 221 -3.71 -17.34 -5.22
N ASN A 222 -4.00 -16.25 -5.91
CA ASN A 222 -5.12 -16.16 -6.84
C ASN A 222 -4.79 -15.24 -8.04
N THR A 223 -5.59 -15.36 -9.09
CA THR A 223 -5.49 -14.52 -10.29
C THR A 223 -6.21 -13.21 -10.14
#